data_77a4c25f7b99fdd748ef214baee25694
#
_entry.id   77a4c25f7b99fdd748ef214baee25694
#
_cell.length_a   1.000
_cell.length_b   1.000
_cell.length_c   1.000
_cell.angle_alpha   90.00
_cell.angle_beta   90.00
_cell.angle_gamma   90.00
#
_symmetry.space_group_name_H-M   'P 1'
#
loop_
_entity.id
_entity.type
_entity.pdbx_description
1 polymer ?
#
loop_
_entity_poly.entity_id
_entity_poly.type
_entity_poly.pdbx_seq_one_letter_code
_entity_poly.pdbx_strand_id
1 'polypeptide(L)'
;MMKSHAGNRRSFRRNRGRGRLTAVVVVLVAAIATTSVWLSQRNDSRVEVVSGELPAAATGPVTDVADTGALTDLDKTFLTKVRQAGLWEIPAGRLAQTRASSEAVKRAGLHLLDGHSKLDQLVREDALALNVPIPDQATAEQQGWVDQLKRAQGPAFDRLFVDLLRASHGKVFITIGEVRASTKSPTVRRLSTQANITVQDHMDVLEDTGLVTDATLDDVASSIPK
;
A
#
# COMPACT_ATOMS: atom_id res chain seq x y z
N MET A 1 75.43 -20.09 20.99
CA MET A 1 74.70 -21.32 21.26
C MET A 1 73.38 -21.23 20.46
N MET A 2 73.33 -21.72 19.21
CA MET A 2 72.85 -23.01 18.73
C MET A 2 71.56 -23.50 19.41
N LYS A 3 70.44 -23.54 18.68
CA LYS A 3 69.85 -24.69 17.97
C LYS A 3 68.61 -24.25 17.14
N SER A 4 68.72 -24.39 15.92
CA SER A 4 67.92 -24.94 14.82
C SER A 4 66.89 -26.03 15.21
N HIS A 5 65.68 -25.95 14.58
CA HIS A 5 64.86 -27.06 14.05
C HIS A 5 63.74 -26.45 13.21
N ALA A 6 63.77 -26.48 11.92
CA ALA A 6 63.39 -27.52 10.95
C ALA A 6 61.89 -27.92 11.02
N GLY A 7 61.07 -27.44 10.04
CA GLY A 7 60.28 -28.18 9.07
C GLY A 7 58.99 -28.85 9.51
N ASN A 8 57.91 -28.43 8.96
CA ASN A 8 57.04 -29.44 8.34
C ASN A 8 56.08 -28.79 7.29
N ARG A 9 56.33 -29.07 6.03
CA ARG A 9 55.38 -28.88 4.93
C ARG A 9 54.37 -30.02 4.97
N ARG A 10 53.11 -29.74 5.09
CA ARG A 10 52.04 -30.67 4.70
C ARG A 10 51.15 -30.00 3.64
N SER A 11 51.37 -30.46 2.43
CA SER A 11 50.47 -30.39 1.30
C SER A 11 49.17 -31.11 1.63
N PHE A 12 48.01 -30.43 1.49
CA PHE A 12 46.73 -31.11 1.46
C PHE A 12 45.96 -30.74 0.20
N ARG A 13 45.94 -31.71 -0.66
CA ARG A 13 45.07 -32.14 -1.75
C ARG A 13 43.84 -31.26 -2.03
N ARG A 14 43.80 -30.73 -3.27
CA ARG A 14 42.58 -30.51 -4.05
C ARG A 14 41.76 -31.80 -4.10
N ASN A 15 40.48 -31.74 -3.72
CA ASN A 15 39.52 -32.71 -4.20
C ASN A 15 38.13 -32.10 -4.35
N ARG A 16 37.72 -31.94 -5.59
CA ARG A 16 36.44 -32.25 -6.23
C ARG A 16 35.15 -31.79 -5.54
N GLY A 17 34.58 -30.75 -6.07
CA GLY A 17 33.16 -30.40 -5.94
C GLY A 17 32.53 -30.13 -7.30
N ARG A 18 32.66 -31.07 -8.25
CA ARG A 18 32.07 -30.97 -9.60
C ARG A 18 30.73 -31.70 -9.75
N GLY A 19 30.05 -32.05 -8.67
CA GLY A 19 28.89 -32.93 -8.72
C GLY A 19 27.52 -32.32 -8.29
N ARG A 20 27.50 -31.05 -7.87
CA ARG A 20 26.25 -30.47 -7.32
C ARG A 20 25.54 -29.43 -8.19
N LEU A 21 26.14 -28.98 -9.28
CA LEU A 21 25.55 -27.98 -10.19
C LEU A 21 24.65 -28.57 -11.27
N THR A 22 24.79 -29.85 -11.59
CA THR A 22 23.98 -30.50 -12.63
C THR A 22 22.58 -30.94 -12.15
N ALA A 23 22.41 -31.20 -10.86
CA ALA A 23 21.12 -31.63 -10.32
C ALA A 23 20.09 -30.48 -10.18
N VAL A 24 20.56 -29.25 -9.93
CA VAL A 24 19.67 -28.08 -9.76
C VAL A 24 19.10 -27.58 -11.08
N VAL A 25 19.87 -27.68 -12.17
CA VAL A 25 19.43 -27.25 -13.50
C VAL A 25 18.35 -28.17 -14.08
N VAL A 26 18.44 -29.49 -13.82
CA VAL A 26 17.44 -30.46 -14.33
C VAL A 26 16.09 -30.29 -13.63
N VAL A 27 16.06 -29.95 -12.34
CA VAL A 27 14.80 -29.73 -11.60
C VAL A 27 14.09 -28.43 -12.05
N LEU A 28 14.85 -27.37 -12.38
CA LEU A 28 14.27 -26.11 -12.87
C LEU A 28 13.69 -26.25 -14.29
N VAL A 29 14.31 -27.03 -15.16
CA VAL A 29 13.79 -27.27 -16.53
C VAL A 29 12.52 -28.12 -16.49
N ALA A 30 12.42 -29.11 -15.59
CA ALA A 30 11.22 -29.93 -15.41
C ALA A 30 10.03 -29.12 -14.86
N ALA A 31 10.29 -28.15 -13.96
CA ALA A 31 9.23 -27.29 -13.42
C ALA A 31 8.63 -26.32 -14.47
N ILE A 32 9.46 -25.82 -15.40
CA ILE A 32 8.99 -24.92 -16.48
C ILE A 32 8.17 -25.70 -17.52
N ALA A 33 8.56 -26.96 -17.82
CA ALA A 33 7.84 -27.79 -18.79
C ALA A 33 6.44 -28.20 -18.27
N THR A 34 6.30 -28.48 -16.99
CA THR A 34 5.00 -28.86 -16.39
C THR A 34 4.01 -27.72 -16.27
N THR A 35 4.47 -26.49 -16.02
CA THR A 35 3.61 -25.30 -16.00
C THR A 35 3.11 -24.91 -17.40
N SER A 36 3.92 -25.06 -18.44
CA SER A 36 3.54 -24.77 -19.82
C SER A 36 2.48 -25.73 -20.36
N VAL A 37 2.55 -27.02 -20.00
CA VAL A 37 1.55 -28.03 -20.41
C VAL A 37 0.23 -27.79 -19.68
N TRP A 38 0.24 -27.36 -18.40
CA TRP A 38 -0.96 -27.11 -17.64
C TRP A 38 -1.75 -25.87 -18.10
N LEU A 39 -1.05 -24.84 -18.59
CA LEU A 39 -1.68 -23.66 -19.20
C LEU A 39 -2.28 -23.98 -20.59
N SER A 40 -1.65 -24.86 -21.36
CA SER A 40 -2.15 -25.26 -22.70
C SER A 40 -3.42 -26.08 -22.63
N GLN A 41 -3.63 -26.89 -21.57
CA GLN A 41 -4.83 -27.72 -21.41
C GLN A 41 -6.07 -26.96 -20.92
N ARG A 42 -5.94 -25.71 -20.47
CA ARG A 42 -7.09 -24.88 -20.05
C ARG A 42 -7.75 -24.10 -21.19
N ASN A 43 -7.18 -24.13 -22.40
CA ASN A 43 -7.67 -23.30 -23.50
C ASN A 43 -8.54 -24.05 -24.52
N ASP A 44 -8.86 -25.33 -24.27
CA ASP A 44 -9.74 -26.15 -25.14
C ASP A 44 -11.18 -26.27 -24.65
N SER A 45 -11.66 -25.29 -23.87
CA SER A 45 -13.09 -25.11 -23.73
C SER A 45 -13.60 -24.39 -24.98
N ARG A 46 -13.99 -25.18 -25.96
CA ARG A 46 -14.79 -24.70 -27.09
C ARG A 46 -16.02 -24.00 -26.53
N VAL A 47 -16.01 -22.67 -26.58
CA VAL A 47 -17.25 -21.91 -26.46
C VAL A 47 -18.01 -22.16 -27.75
N GLU A 48 -19.05 -22.97 -27.70
CA GLU A 48 -20.04 -23.02 -28.77
C GLU A 48 -20.65 -21.63 -28.86
N VAL A 49 -20.29 -20.95 -29.97
CA VAL A 49 -20.94 -19.69 -30.31
C VAL A 49 -22.33 -20.05 -30.77
N VAL A 50 -23.28 -20.02 -29.87
CA VAL A 50 -24.69 -19.98 -30.22
C VAL A 50 -24.88 -18.65 -30.96
N SER A 51 -25.04 -18.71 -32.26
CA SER A 51 -25.46 -17.57 -33.09
C SER A 51 -26.92 -17.23 -32.74
N GLY A 52 -27.11 -16.67 -31.55
CA GLY A 52 -28.33 -15.96 -31.22
C GLY A 52 -28.18 -14.52 -31.63
N GLU A 53 -29.04 -14.08 -32.48
CA GLU A 53 -29.20 -12.68 -32.91
C GLU A 53 -29.28 -11.81 -31.65
N LEU A 54 -28.24 -10.99 -31.44
CA LEU A 54 -28.23 -10.01 -30.35
C LEU A 54 -29.34 -9.01 -30.62
N PRO A 55 -30.29 -8.81 -29.70
CA PRO A 55 -31.20 -7.69 -29.82
C PRO A 55 -30.36 -6.41 -29.88
N ALA A 56 -30.69 -5.53 -30.82
CA ALA A 56 -30.03 -4.26 -31.03
C ALA A 56 -29.80 -3.58 -29.69
N ALA A 57 -28.52 -3.30 -29.39
CA ALA A 57 -28.15 -2.57 -28.18
C ALA A 57 -28.97 -1.29 -28.14
N ALA A 58 -29.86 -1.20 -27.18
CA ALA A 58 -30.49 0.06 -26.83
C ALA A 58 -29.36 0.99 -26.37
N THR A 59 -28.93 1.89 -27.26
CA THR A 59 -28.13 3.06 -26.93
C THR A 59 -29.05 4.04 -26.17
N GLY A 60 -29.49 3.61 -24.97
CA GLY A 60 -29.99 4.54 -23.99
C GLY A 60 -28.81 5.31 -23.43
N PRO A 61 -28.97 6.60 -23.12
CA PRO A 61 -27.94 7.32 -22.38
C PRO A 61 -27.64 6.50 -21.13
N VAL A 62 -26.33 6.30 -20.82
CA VAL A 62 -25.90 5.82 -19.51
C VAL A 62 -26.47 6.86 -18.54
N THR A 63 -27.65 6.59 -18.00
CA THR A 63 -28.17 7.38 -16.91
C THR A 63 -27.18 7.18 -15.78
N ASP A 64 -26.42 8.23 -15.47
CA ASP A 64 -25.76 8.36 -14.17
C ASP A 64 -26.79 7.90 -13.16
N VAL A 65 -26.52 6.75 -12.52
CA VAL A 65 -27.34 6.31 -11.40
C VAL A 65 -27.09 7.37 -10.35
N ALA A 66 -28.00 8.36 -10.30
CA ALA A 66 -27.97 9.38 -9.28
C ALA A 66 -27.80 8.65 -7.96
N ASP A 67 -26.79 9.02 -7.18
CA ASP A 67 -26.57 8.48 -5.84
C ASP A 67 -27.79 8.84 -4.99
N THR A 68 -28.79 7.96 -5.00
CA THR A 68 -30.09 8.18 -4.37
C THR A 68 -30.06 8.01 -2.85
N GLY A 69 -28.90 7.66 -2.28
CA GLY A 69 -28.69 7.61 -0.85
C GLY A 69 -28.43 9.02 -0.30
N ALA A 70 -29.31 9.53 0.58
CA ALA A 70 -29.02 10.75 1.31
C ALA A 70 -27.71 10.61 2.07
N LEU A 71 -26.74 11.52 1.79
CA LEU A 71 -25.43 11.53 2.46
C LEU A 71 -25.60 11.86 3.94
N THR A 72 -25.01 11.05 4.78
CA THR A 72 -24.91 11.31 6.22
C THR A 72 -23.78 12.29 6.51
N ASP A 73 -23.76 12.86 7.70
CA ASP A 73 -22.62 13.69 8.16
C ASP A 73 -21.32 12.87 8.28
N LEU A 74 -21.43 11.58 8.56
CA LEU A 74 -20.28 10.66 8.56
C LEU A 74 -19.71 10.51 7.14
N ASP A 75 -20.56 10.38 6.11
CA ASP A 75 -20.12 10.31 4.71
C ASP A 75 -19.36 11.59 4.30
N LYS A 76 -19.88 12.77 4.62
CA LYS A 76 -19.22 14.06 4.34
C LYS A 76 -17.92 14.23 5.11
N THR A 77 -17.90 13.81 6.39
CA THR A 77 -16.69 13.79 7.21
C THR A 77 -15.63 12.88 6.62
N PHE A 78 -16.03 11.72 6.11
CA PHE A 78 -15.12 10.79 5.46
C PHE A 78 -14.49 11.37 4.20
N LEU A 79 -15.28 11.98 3.30
CA LEU A 79 -14.75 12.69 2.12
C LEU A 79 -13.71 13.74 2.52
N THR A 80 -14.03 14.54 3.54
CA THR A 80 -13.12 15.57 4.09
C THR A 80 -11.81 14.94 4.59
N LYS A 81 -11.89 13.86 5.38
CA LYS A 81 -10.71 13.19 5.94
C LYS A 81 -9.83 12.56 4.87
N VAL A 82 -10.42 11.90 3.85
CA VAL A 82 -9.66 11.33 2.73
C VAL A 82 -8.93 12.43 1.96
N ARG A 83 -9.57 13.56 1.72
CA ARG A 83 -8.94 14.72 1.07
C ARG A 83 -7.79 15.28 1.90
N GLN A 84 -8.01 15.48 3.20
CA GLN A 84 -6.99 16.00 4.11
C GLN A 84 -5.80 15.05 4.24
N ALA A 85 -6.01 13.73 4.22
CA ALA A 85 -4.93 12.75 4.19
C ALA A 85 -4.03 12.97 2.96
N GLY A 86 -4.58 13.07 1.75
CA GLY A 86 -3.79 13.36 0.55
C GLY A 86 -2.98 14.66 0.64
N LEU A 87 -3.55 15.69 1.25
CA LEU A 87 -2.92 17.01 1.35
C LEU A 87 -1.67 17.04 2.22
N TRP A 88 -1.48 16.13 3.17
CA TRP A 88 -0.28 16.06 4.00
C TRP A 88 0.60 14.83 3.73
N GLU A 89 0.01 13.69 3.38
CA GLU A 89 0.75 12.43 3.22
C GLU A 89 1.50 12.37 1.88
N ILE A 90 0.97 12.97 0.82
CA ILE A 90 1.71 13.16 -0.45
C ILE A 90 3.00 13.98 -0.22
N PRO A 91 2.97 15.16 0.43
CA PRO A 91 4.19 15.87 0.83
C PRO A 91 5.12 15.05 1.72
N ALA A 92 4.59 14.30 2.71
CA ALA A 92 5.38 13.46 3.59
C ALA A 92 6.11 12.35 2.81
N GLY A 93 5.43 11.66 1.90
CA GLY A 93 6.02 10.63 1.04
C GLY A 93 7.15 11.18 0.15
N ARG A 94 6.99 12.41 -0.37
CA ARG A 94 8.06 13.10 -1.13
C ARG A 94 9.27 13.42 -0.25
N LEU A 95 9.06 13.89 0.98
CA LEU A 95 10.15 14.18 1.92
C LEU A 95 10.93 12.90 2.27
N ALA A 96 10.29 11.74 2.37
CA ALA A 96 10.95 10.47 2.63
C ALA A 96 12.03 10.15 1.59
N GLN A 97 11.83 10.50 0.31
CA GLN A 97 12.80 10.21 -0.76
C GLN A 97 14.14 10.93 -0.57
N THR A 98 14.14 12.07 0.09
CA THR A 98 15.35 12.94 0.22
C THR A 98 15.84 13.03 1.65
N ARG A 99 15.05 12.72 2.66
CA ARG A 99 15.38 12.91 4.07
C ARG A 99 15.56 11.63 4.86
N ALA A 100 14.95 10.53 4.42
CA ALA A 100 15.09 9.24 5.07
C ALA A 100 16.49 8.65 4.85
N SER A 101 17.00 8.00 5.89
CA SER A 101 18.23 7.19 5.81
C SER A 101 17.95 5.72 5.51
N SER A 102 16.77 5.22 5.85
CA SER A 102 16.35 3.85 5.65
C SER A 102 15.71 3.65 4.27
N GLU A 103 16.18 2.66 3.51
CA GLU A 103 15.56 2.27 2.25
C GLU A 103 14.13 1.72 2.45
N ALA A 104 13.84 1.11 3.62
CA ALA A 104 12.49 0.67 3.96
C ALA A 104 11.54 1.87 4.11
N VAL A 105 11.98 2.94 4.78
CA VAL A 105 11.20 4.18 4.93
C VAL A 105 11.01 4.89 3.59
N LYS A 106 12.02 4.91 2.71
CA LYS A 106 11.85 5.45 1.35
C LYS A 106 10.81 4.67 0.55
N ARG A 107 10.84 3.33 0.61
CA ARG A 107 9.82 2.49 -0.04
C ARG A 107 8.43 2.76 0.52
N ALA A 108 8.27 2.80 1.84
CA ALA A 108 7.00 3.17 2.46
C ALA A 108 6.51 4.55 1.97
N GLY A 109 7.42 5.54 1.87
CA GLY A 109 7.12 6.85 1.30
C GLY A 109 6.62 6.81 -0.14
N LEU A 110 7.12 5.89 -0.99
CA LEU A 110 6.62 5.70 -2.36
C LEU A 110 5.22 5.09 -2.38
N HIS A 111 4.94 4.10 -1.52
CA HIS A 111 3.60 3.52 -1.38
C HIS A 111 2.59 4.59 -0.97
N LEU A 112 2.92 5.41 0.04
CA LEU A 112 2.06 6.51 0.47
C LEU A 112 1.82 7.53 -0.65
N LEU A 113 2.88 7.90 -1.38
CA LEU A 113 2.78 8.83 -2.49
C LEU A 113 1.83 8.33 -3.59
N ASP A 114 1.97 7.07 -4.00
CA ASP A 114 1.14 6.46 -5.04
C ASP A 114 -0.31 6.28 -4.57
N GLY A 115 -0.50 5.68 -3.40
CA GLY A 115 -1.83 5.39 -2.85
C GLY A 115 -2.65 6.66 -2.58
N HIS A 116 -2.04 7.66 -1.92
CA HIS A 116 -2.74 8.91 -1.64
C HIS A 116 -2.95 9.78 -2.88
N SER A 117 -2.09 9.72 -3.91
CA SER A 117 -2.35 10.40 -5.17
C SER A 117 -3.60 9.85 -5.86
N LYS A 118 -3.80 8.54 -5.85
CA LYS A 118 -5.00 7.88 -6.38
C LYS A 118 -6.25 8.20 -5.56
N LEU A 119 -6.16 8.11 -4.23
CA LEU A 119 -7.28 8.44 -3.34
C LEU A 119 -7.68 9.92 -3.44
N ASP A 120 -6.72 10.82 -3.59
CA ASP A 120 -6.96 12.25 -3.74
C ASP A 120 -7.71 12.56 -5.04
N GLN A 121 -7.35 11.90 -6.14
CA GLN A 121 -8.09 12.02 -7.38
C GLN A 121 -9.52 11.53 -7.22
N LEU A 122 -9.71 10.31 -6.68
CA LEU A 122 -11.03 9.70 -6.49
C LEU A 122 -11.92 10.56 -5.59
N VAL A 123 -11.43 11.05 -4.45
CA VAL A 123 -12.25 11.85 -3.53
C VAL A 123 -12.65 13.19 -4.13
N ARG A 124 -11.82 13.80 -4.97
CA ARG A 124 -12.19 15.05 -5.66
C ARG A 124 -13.27 14.81 -6.70
N GLU A 125 -13.17 13.73 -7.48
CA GLU A 125 -14.19 13.33 -8.45
C GLU A 125 -15.51 12.98 -7.75
N ASP A 126 -15.47 12.19 -6.70
CA ASP A 126 -16.63 11.76 -5.93
C ASP A 126 -17.30 12.95 -5.22
N ALA A 127 -16.53 13.84 -4.60
CA ALA A 127 -17.04 15.04 -3.94
C ALA A 127 -17.73 16.00 -4.92
N LEU A 128 -17.16 16.14 -6.13
CA LEU A 128 -17.80 16.93 -7.20
C LEU A 128 -19.13 16.31 -7.63
N ALA A 129 -19.16 15.01 -7.88
CA ALA A 129 -20.36 14.28 -8.29
C ALA A 129 -21.47 14.32 -7.21
N LEU A 130 -21.07 14.29 -5.93
CA LEU A 130 -21.98 14.35 -4.78
C LEU A 130 -22.35 15.79 -4.36
N ASN A 131 -21.77 16.80 -5.01
CA ASN A 131 -21.92 18.22 -4.64
C ASN A 131 -21.57 18.49 -3.16
N VAL A 132 -20.49 17.86 -2.68
CA VAL A 132 -19.95 18.03 -1.32
C VAL A 132 -18.69 18.87 -1.37
N PRO A 133 -18.62 20.02 -0.66
CA PRO A 133 -17.39 20.79 -0.57
C PRO A 133 -16.33 20.02 0.25
N ILE A 134 -15.09 19.97 -0.26
CA ILE A 134 -13.94 19.38 0.43
C ILE A 134 -12.82 20.42 0.57
N PRO A 135 -11.96 20.31 1.59
CA PRO A 135 -10.92 21.30 1.84
C PRO A 135 -9.81 21.29 0.78
N ASP A 136 -9.16 22.42 0.61
CA ASP A 136 -7.95 22.60 -0.19
C ASP A 136 -6.66 22.61 0.63
N GLN A 137 -6.77 22.56 1.97
CA GLN A 137 -5.66 22.54 2.92
C GLN A 137 -5.82 21.40 3.92
N ALA A 138 -4.68 20.82 4.32
CA ALA A 138 -4.61 19.92 5.46
C ALA A 138 -4.96 20.66 6.76
N THR A 139 -5.31 19.92 7.82
CA THR A 139 -5.54 20.54 9.14
C THR A 139 -4.29 21.24 9.65
N ALA A 140 -4.44 22.19 10.56
CA ALA A 140 -3.29 22.87 11.19
C ALA A 140 -2.32 21.88 11.87
N GLU A 141 -2.85 20.81 12.47
CA GLU A 141 -2.07 19.74 13.07
C GLU A 141 -1.24 18.99 12.00
N GLN A 142 -1.88 18.57 10.90
CA GLN A 142 -1.22 17.87 9.78
C GLN A 142 -0.16 18.75 9.09
N GLN A 143 -0.42 20.04 8.94
CA GLN A 143 0.57 21.00 8.45
C GLN A 143 1.76 21.05 9.41
N GLY A 144 1.53 21.07 10.73
CA GLY A 144 2.54 20.98 11.75
C GLY A 144 3.40 19.70 11.67
N TRP A 145 2.78 18.55 11.34
CA TRP A 145 3.52 17.30 11.10
C TRP A 145 4.44 17.39 9.88
N VAL A 146 3.96 17.94 8.78
CA VAL A 146 4.78 18.15 7.58
C VAL A 146 5.96 19.07 7.90
N ASP A 147 5.76 20.12 8.70
CA ASP A 147 6.83 21.04 9.10
C ASP A 147 7.85 20.38 10.06
N GLN A 148 7.42 19.45 10.91
CA GLN A 148 8.34 18.64 11.71
C GLN A 148 9.18 17.73 10.79
N LEU A 149 8.55 17.05 9.82
CA LEU A 149 9.23 16.19 8.84
C LEU A 149 10.24 16.99 7.99
N LYS A 150 9.92 18.23 7.59
CA LYS A 150 10.86 19.10 6.88
C LYS A 150 12.11 19.44 7.69
N ARG A 151 12.04 19.47 9.01
CA ARG A 151 13.18 19.79 9.90
C ARG A 151 14.00 18.55 10.26
N ALA A 152 13.42 17.35 10.19
CA ALA A 152 14.09 16.10 10.51
C ALA A 152 14.93 15.56 9.34
N GLN A 153 15.96 14.76 9.64
CA GLN A 153 16.79 14.06 8.66
C GLN A 153 17.32 12.74 9.24
N GLY A 154 17.66 11.79 8.36
CA GLY A 154 18.29 10.53 8.72
C GLY A 154 17.41 9.71 9.67
N PRO A 155 18.01 9.03 10.67
CA PRO A 155 17.27 8.17 11.59
C PRO A 155 16.20 8.91 12.42
N ALA A 156 16.35 10.21 12.63
CA ALA A 156 15.33 11.01 13.31
C ALA A 156 14.10 11.25 12.41
N PHE A 157 14.32 11.48 11.11
CA PHE A 157 13.25 11.50 10.11
C PHE A 157 12.54 10.16 10.04
N ASP A 158 13.30 9.06 9.94
CA ASP A 158 12.76 7.72 9.78
C ASP A 158 11.76 7.38 10.91
N ARG A 159 12.14 7.60 12.15
CA ARG A 159 11.26 7.36 13.31
C ARG A 159 10.03 8.26 13.30
N LEU A 160 10.22 9.57 13.12
CA LEU A 160 9.11 10.54 13.10
C LEU A 160 8.11 10.24 11.97
N PHE A 161 8.61 9.88 10.79
CA PHE A 161 7.78 9.51 9.64
C PHE A 161 6.91 8.31 9.95
N VAL A 162 7.51 7.23 10.47
CA VAL A 162 6.77 6.00 10.79
C VAL A 162 5.76 6.24 11.90
N ASP A 163 6.15 6.93 12.99
CA ASP A 163 5.26 7.19 14.13
C ASP A 163 4.02 7.99 13.71
N LEU A 164 4.20 9.12 13.00
CA LEU A 164 3.09 9.96 12.58
C LEU A 164 2.14 9.23 11.61
N LEU A 165 2.72 8.56 10.61
CA LEU A 165 1.92 7.90 9.59
C LEU A 165 1.25 6.64 10.12
N ARG A 166 1.94 5.79 10.87
CA ARG A 166 1.33 4.58 11.44
C ARG A 166 0.19 4.92 12.40
N ALA A 167 0.36 5.94 13.24
CA ALA A 167 -0.70 6.40 14.13
C ALA A 167 -1.91 6.96 13.36
N SER A 168 -1.68 7.82 12.36
CA SER A 168 -2.78 8.41 11.56
C SER A 168 -3.55 7.35 10.77
N HIS A 169 -2.84 6.35 10.18
CA HIS A 169 -3.46 5.25 9.46
C HIS A 169 -4.30 4.36 10.37
N GLY A 170 -3.82 4.03 11.57
CA GLY A 170 -4.62 3.28 12.55
C GLY A 170 -5.91 4.01 12.96
N LYS A 171 -5.83 5.32 13.18
CA LYS A 171 -6.99 6.14 13.57
C LYS A 171 -8.00 6.29 12.43
N VAL A 172 -7.56 6.50 11.19
CA VAL A 172 -8.47 6.61 10.04
C VAL A 172 -9.11 5.28 9.69
N PHE A 173 -8.44 4.15 9.96
CA PHE A 173 -8.98 2.82 9.73
C PHE A 173 -10.27 2.55 10.50
N ILE A 174 -10.38 3.09 11.73
CA ILE A 174 -11.62 3.06 12.52
C ILE A 174 -12.75 3.77 11.77
N THR A 175 -12.51 5.01 11.31
CA THR A 175 -13.50 5.78 10.54
C THR A 175 -13.92 5.06 9.24
N ILE A 176 -12.98 4.43 8.53
CA ILE A 176 -13.29 3.61 7.34
C ILE A 176 -14.25 2.48 7.69
N GLY A 177 -14.02 1.79 8.81
CA GLY A 177 -14.90 0.72 9.30
C GLY A 177 -16.31 1.22 9.58
N GLU A 178 -16.47 2.35 10.27
CA GLU A 178 -17.76 2.98 10.57
C GLU A 178 -18.54 3.36 9.30
N VAL A 179 -17.85 4.00 8.34
CA VAL A 179 -18.46 4.37 7.04
C VAL A 179 -18.90 3.14 6.28
N ARG A 180 -18.03 2.10 6.17
CA ARG A 180 -18.39 0.88 5.45
C ARG A 180 -19.55 0.13 6.06
N ALA A 181 -19.71 0.20 7.37
CA ALA A 181 -20.82 -0.42 8.08
C ALA A 181 -22.16 0.30 7.86
N SER A 182 -22.15 1.61 7.65
CA SER A 182 -23.37 2.43 7.75
C SER A 182 -23.76 3.21 6.49
N THR A 183 -22.82 3.52 5.59
CA THR A 183 -23.13 4.33 4.39
C THR A 183 -24.15 3.67 3.47
N LYS A 184 -25.10 4.45 2.97
CA LYS A 184 -26.07 4.06 1.95
C LYS A 184 -25.68 4.55 0.56
N SER A 185 -24.70 5.48 0.46
CA SER A 185 -24.20 5.99 -0.81
C SER A 185 -23.31 4.95 -1.51
N PRO A 186 -23.62 4.53 -2.74
CA PRO A 186 -22.77 3.65 -3.53
C PRO A 186 -21.38 4.25 -3.80
N THR A 187 -21.34 5.56 -4.03
CA THR A 187 -20.11 6.31 -4.29
C THR A 187 -19.19 6.31 -3.08
N VAL A 188 -19.71 6.67 -1.91
CA VAL A 188 -18.93 6.64 -0.66
C VAL A 188 -18.52 5.21 -0.30
N ARG A 189 -19.36 4.22 -0.55
CA ARG A 189 -19.03 2.80 -0.34
C ARG A 189 -17.85 2.37 -1.20
N ARG A 190 -17.83 2.75 -2.48
CA ARG A 190 -16.71 2.46 -3.40
C ARG A 190 -15.42 3.13 -2.92
N LEU A 191 -15.47 4.42 -2.60
CA LEU A 191 -14.32 5.15 -2.08
C LEU A 191 -13.80 4.55 -0.77
N SER A 192 -14.68 4.19 0.17
CA SER A 192 -14.29 3.58 1.44
C SER A 192 -13.68 2.19 1.26
N THR A 193 -14.08 1.45 0.23
CA THR A 193 -13.44 0.18 -0.14
C THR A 193 -12.01 0.41 -0.62
N GLN A 194 -11.81 1.39 -1.51
CA GLN A 194 -10.47 1.72 -1.99
C GLN A 194 -9.59 2.27 -0.86
N ALA A 195 -10.13 3.15 -0.02
CA ALA A 195 -9.42 3.66 1.15
C ALA A 195 -8.99 2.54 2.11
N ASN A 196 -9.86 1.54 2.34
CA ASN A 196 -9.52 0.39 3.18
C ASN A 196 -8.32 -0.40 2.64
N ILE A 197 -8.31 -0.68 1.33
CA ILE A 197 -7.20 -1.40 0.67
C ILE A 197 -5.90 -0.60 0.78
N THR A 198 -5.96 0.70 0.48
CA THR A 198 -4.80 1.60 0.50
C THR A 198 -4.24 1.77 1.91
N VAL A 199 -5.11 1.98 2.92
CA VAL A 199 -4.69 2.16 4.32
C VAL A 199 -4.10 0.87 4.89
N GLN A 200 -4.64 -0.31 4.53
CA GLN A 200 -4.06 -1.58 4.94
C GLN A 200 -2.65 -1.77 4.36
N ASP A 201 -2.47 -1.57 3.05
CA ASP A 201 -1.15 -1.62 2.40
C ASP A 201 -0.15 -0.67 3.05
N HIS A 202 -0.59 0.54 3.38
CA HIS A 202 0.27 1.53 4.04
C HIS A 202 0.65 1.13 5.47
N MET A 203 -0.25 0.54 6.24
CA MET A 203 0.09 0.01 7.57
C MET A 203 1.11 -1.11 7.46
N ASP A 204 0.93 -2.04 6.53
CA ASP A 204 1.83 -3.17 6.32
C ASP A 204 3.24 -2.68 5.96
N VAL A 205 3.39 -1.76 5.00
CA VAL A 205 4.72 -1.25 4.61
C VAL A 205 5.38 -0.36 5.68
N LEU A 206 4.60 0.30 6.55
CA LEU A 206 5.12 1.04 7.68
C LEU A 206 5.60 0.09 8.79
N GLU A 207 4.88 -0.99 9.06
CA GLU A 207 5.27 -2.04 10.00
C GLU A 207 6.51 -2.80 9.52
N ASP A 208 6.64 -3.08 8.24
CA ASP A 208 7.80 -3.70 7.60
C ASP A 208 9.10 -2.87 7.75
N THR A 209 9.00 -1.57 8.10
CA THR A 209 10.18 -0.77 8.45
C THR A 209 10.86 -1.23 9.74
N GLY A 210 10.17 -1.94 10.60
CA GLY A 210 10.62 -2.33 11.94
C GLY A 210 10.78 -1.17 12.93
N LEU A 211 10.20 0.01 12.63
CA LEU A 211 10.33 1.22 13.44
C LEU A 211 9.05 1.57 14.21
N VAL A 212 7.95 0.83 14.01
CA VAL A 212 6.71 1.03 14.76
C VAL A 212 6.94 0.67 16.24
N THR A 213 6.49 1.52 17.14
CA THR A 213 6.66 1.35 18.59
C THR A 213 5.35 0.98 19.28
N ASP A 214 5.44 0.36 20.45
CA ASP A 214 4.26 0.11 21.30
C ASP A 214 3.52 1.42 21.63
N ALA A 215 4.26 2.51 21.85
CA ALA A 215 3.67 3.82 22.11
C ALA A 215 2.81 4.32 20.93
N THR A 216 3.23 4.06 19.69
CA THR A 216 2.44 4.37 18.49
C THR A 216 1.14 3.56 18.45
N LEU A 217 1.20 2.28 18.81
CA LEU A 217 0.03 1.39 18.84
C LEU A 217 -0.92 1.75 20.00
N ASP A 218 -0.39 2.11 21.18
CA ASP A 218 -1.17 2.56 22.33
C ASP A 218 -1.93 3.87 22.03
N ASP A 219 -1.31 4.81 21.29
CA ASP A 219 -1.97 6.02 20.82
C ASP A 219 -3.16 5.71 19.91
N VAL A 220 -3.02 4.76 19.00
CA VAL A 220 -4.14 4.27 18.18
C VAL A 220 -5.22 3.61 19.04
N ALA A 221 -4.84 2.71 19.93
CA ALA A 221 -5.77 1.99 20.81
C ALA A 221 -6.59 2.94 21.67
N SER A 222 -5.99 4.05 22.13
CA SER A 222 -6.68 5.08 22.90
C SER A 222 -7.79 5.82 22.15
N SER A 223 -7.78 5.73 20.81
CA SER A 223 -8.75 6.36 19.90
C SER A 223 -9.98 5.49 19.63
N ILE A 224 -9.97 4.23 20.05
CA ILE A 224 -11.10 3.31 19.84
C ILE A 224 -12.22 3.68 20.79
N PRO A 225 -13.45 3.97 20.31
CA PRO A 225 -14.60 4.22 21.17
C PRO A 225 -14.84 3.03 22.11
N LYS A 226 -15.14 3.34 23.38
CA LYS A 226 -15.46 2.32 24.39
C LYS A 226 -16.95 2.01 24.39
#